data_1fa3312e45c634eb4ba6dbcfe962f1d8
#
_entry.id   1fa3312e45c634eb4ba6dbcfe962f1d8
#
_cell.length_a   1.000
_cell.length_b   1.000
_cell.length_c   1.000
_cell.angle_alpha   90.00
_cell.angle_beta   90.00
_cell.angle_gamma   90.00
#
_symmetry.space_group_name_H-M   'P 1'
#
loop_
_entity.id
_entity.type
_entity.pdbx_description
1 polymer ?
#
loop_
_entity_poly.entity_id
_entity_poly.type
_entity_poly.pdbx_seq_one_letter_code
_entity_poly.pdbx_strand_id
1 'polypeptide(L)'
;MMLSPIQKEIVETSGNLIVRASAGTGKTHTMVSKIMHDIEENHTHKVVAAITFTIKAAAEIKERLNIDVSNHFIGTNNSFAIEEIIKPFMKDVYGKDYKLDMSTDYSVKVGTLDEGIEKIRTEQILCSYINSKKNFIFQLALEILKKSTACQLYLKSKYFKIYVDEYQDCDKDMHALFMYLCETLKIETFIVGDEKQSIYMWRGAYPEAFMSIWTRGDFSKKVMTDNYRSCQQIQNYSNLLCDGTRSLYKEVNDLSSVVMLCTTTANWVSAVVPYLDKNKRCALLRYSNANSEIGAKELTEKGVEFTYVPQTPISDITTEAAWLYNAIAKHFILPTYSAYDLRDENPNEVVGNKHILQTIKISLKHLDEYLKQADKDSFAKEVEQLANSLGYSTKDEHCKKVYETICDKKFHPAFNIDGLQRIAITFHSSKGLEFDQVILFVSDYTLETDQDICNHYVAATRAKSKLILVHISGDRKAAIYVKNIKKILAESNLTMRKIATVVDGTSSSKH
;
A
#
# COMPACT_ATOMS: atom_id res chain seq x y z
N MET A 1 3.06 -22.96 3.52
CA MET A 1 2.06 -23.30 2.46
C MET A 1 2.85 -23.87 1.28
N MET A 2 2.40 -24.96 0.67
CA MET A 2 3.10 -25.53 -0.50
C MET A 2 2.91 -24.62 -1.71
N LEU A 3 3.97 -24.43 -2.50
CA LEU A 3 3.92 -23.66 -3.75
C LEU A 3 3.10 -24.40 -4.81
N SER A 4 2.28 -23.68 -5.57
CA SER A 4 1.61 -24.24 -6.75
C SER A 4 2.60 -24.51 -7.88
N PRO A 5 2.23 -25.25 -8.94
CA PRO A 5 3.13 -25.51 -10.06
C PRO A 5 3.71 -24.24 -10.69
N ILE A 6 2.88 -23.24 -10.94
CA ILE A 6 3.34 -21.96 -11.50
C ILE A 6 4.24 -21.17 -10.53
N GLN A 7 3.94 -21.24 -9.23
CA GLN A 7 4.80 -20.59 -8.21
C GLN A 7 6.16 -21.28 -8.13
N LYS A 8 6.23 -22.60 -8.23
CA LYS A 8 7.50 -23.34 -8.31
C LYS A 8 8.30 -22.97 -9.54
N GLU A 9 7.65 -22.92 -10.70
CA GLU A 9 8.27 -22.50 -11.95
C GLU A 9 8.84 -21.06 -11.85
N ILE A 10 8.13 -20.14 -11.21
CA ILE A 10 8.60 -18.78 -10.93
C ILE A 10 9.84 -18.80 -10.04
N VAL A 11 9.80 -19.58 -8.97
CA VAL A 11 10.92 -19.70 -8.00
C VAL A 11 12.18 -20.26 -8.69
N GLU A 12 12.04 -21.22 -9.58
CA GLU A 12 13.15 -21.87 -10.28
C GLU A 12 13.65 -21.07 -11.50
N THR A 13 12.89 -20.09 -12.00
CA THR A 13 13.27 -19.28 -13.18
C THR A 13 14.42 -18.32 -12.83
N SER A 14 15.56 -18.43 -13.53
CA SER A 14 16.72 -17.52 -13.42
C SER A 14 16.61 -16.32 -14.35
N GLY A 15 17.51 -15.34 -14.17
CA GLY A 15 17.58 -14.14 -15.00
C GLY A 15 16.51 -13.09 -14.69
N ASN A 16 16.27 -12.20 -15.65
CA ASN A 16 15.22 -11.19 -15.53
C ASN A 16 13.84 -11.83 -15.66
N LEU A 17 12.96 -11.51 -14.73
CA LEU A 17 11.62 -12.14 -14.65
C LEU A 17 10.56 -11.10 -14.34
N ILE A 18 9.49 -11.07 -15.14
CA ILE A 18 8.28 -10.30 -14.85
C ILE A 18 7.10 -11.24 -14.58
N VAL A 19 6.41 -11.00 -13.47
CA VAL A 19 5.26 -11.79 -13.02
C VAL A 19 4.02 -10.93 -12.97
N ARG A 20 3.03 -11.25 -13.83
CA ARG A 20 1.68 -10.69 -13.73
C ARG A 20 0.89 -11.53 -12.75
N ALA A 21 0.47 -10.95 -11.65
CA ALA A 21 -0.14 -11.68 -10.55
C ALA A 21 -1.43 -11.02 -10.08
N SER A 22 -2.57 -11.60 -10.43
CA SER A 22 -3.89 -11.10 -10.02
C SER A 22 -4.07 -11.03 -8.50
N ALA A 23 -5.10 -10.34 -8.04
CA ALA A 23 -5.43 -10.27 -6.61
C ALA A 23 -5.58 -11.68 -6.01
N GLY A 24 -5.04 -11.90 -4.81
CA GLY A 24 -5.20 -13.18 -4.08
C GLY A 24 -4.36 -14.34 -4.59
N THR A 25 -3.44 -14.14 -5.54
CA THR A 25 -2.61 -15.23 -6.11
C THR A 25 -1.36 -15.57 -5.32
N GLY A 26 -1.11 -14.87 -4.20
CA GLY A 26 0.05 -15.12 -3.34
C GLY A 26 1.34 -14.45 -3.83
N LYS A 27 1.26 -13.23 -4.40
CA LYS A 27 2.42 -12.44 -4.85
C LYS A 27 3.57 -12.42 -3.85
N THR A 28 3.31 -11.93 -2.64
CA THR A 28 4.34 -11.79 -1.58
C THR A 28 4.93 -13.15 -1.20
N HIS A 29 4.09 -14.19 -1.08
CA HIS A 29 4.56 -15.53 -0.77
C HIS A 29 5.51 -16.07 -1.86
N THR A 30 5.15 -15.89 -3.13
CA THR A 30 5.98 -16.32 -4.25
C THR A 30 7.29 -15.53 -4.32
N MET A 31 7.24 -14.21 -4.09
CA MET A 31 8.44 -13.38 -4.09
C MET A 31 9.39 -13.75 -2.93
N VAL A 32 8.88 -13.95 -1.73
CA VAL A 32 9.69 -14.40 -0.57
C VAL A 32 10.34 -15.75 -0.86
N SER A 33 9.57 -16.72 -1.39
CA SER A 33 10.12 -18.03 -1.75
C SER A 33 11.20 -17.93 -2.83
N LYS A 34 11.03 -17.02 -3.81
CA LYS A 34 12.03 -16.74 -4.84
C LYS A 34 13.30 -16.12 -4.26
N ILE A 35 13.16 -15.16 -3.33
CA ILE A 35 14.29 -14.53 -2.64
C ILE A 35 15.08 -15.60 -1.88
N MET A 36 14.41 -16.47 -1.12
CA MET A 36 15.06 -17.54 -0.37
C MET A 36 15.84 -18.48 -1.29
N HIS A 37 15.19 -18.95 -2.35
CA HIS A 37 15.82 -19.82 -3.34
C HIS A 37 17.05 -19.16 -3.98
N ASP A 38 16.93 -17.90 -4.42
CA ASP A 38 18.04 -17.21 -5.08
C ASP A 38 19.20 -16.89 -4.12
N ILE A 39 18.93 -16.70 -2.81
CA ILE A 39 19.96 -16.57 -1.78
C ILE A 39 20.68 -17.91 -1.57
N GLU A 40 19.94 -19.01 -1.49
CA GLU A 40 20.51 -20.36 -1.32
C GLU A 40 21.39 -20.78 -2.49
N GLU A 41 20.98 -20.46 -3.73
CA GLU A 41 21.75 -20.75 -4.96
C GLU A 41 22.91 -19.77 -5.22
N ASN A 42 22.94 -18.65 -4.51
CA ASN A 42 23.99 -17.65 -4.70
C ASN A 42 25.27 -18.03 -3.94
N HIS A 43 26.28 -18.42 -4.66
CA HIS A 43 27.60 -18.75 -4.10
C HIS A 43 28.61 -17.56 -4.17
N THR A 44 28.12 -16.35 -4.39
CA THR A 44 28.95 -15.13 -4.44
C THR A 44 28.80 -14.31 -3.15
N HIS A 45 29.63 -13.27 -3.00
CA HIS A 45 29.49 -12.30 -1.89
C HIS A 45 28.35 -11.30 -2.08
N LYS A 46 27.70 -11.30 -3.25
CA LYS A 46 26.65 -10.34 -3.55
C LYS A 46 25.36 -10.68 -2.81
N VAL A 47 24.57 -9.65 -2.60
CA VAL A 47 23.30 -9.73 -1.87
C VAL A 47 22.10 -9.39 -2.76
N VAL A 48 20.91 -9.47 -2.21
CA VAL A 48 19.67 -9.05 -2.88
C VAL A 48 19.20 -7.69 -2.36
N ALA A 49 18.41 -6.99 -3.21
CA ALA A 49 17.58 -5.88 -2.78
C ALA A 49 16.10 -6.23 -3.00
N ALA A 50 15.30 -6.31 -1.93
CA ALA A 50 13.85 -6.46 -2.00
C ALA A 50 13.18 -5.12 -1.71
N ILE A 51 12.47 -4.60 -2.71
CA ILE A 51 11.96 -3.24 -2.75
C ILE A 51 10.44 -3.27 -2.83
N THR A 52 9.79 -2.56 -1.92
CA THR A 52 8.33 -2.47 -1.81
C THR A 52 7.87 -1.02 -1.76
N PHE A 53 6.54 -0.80 -1.79
CA PHE A 53 5.96 0.54 -1.68
C PHE A 53 5.72 1.00 -0.24
N THR A 54 5.64 0.09 0.72
CA THR A 54 5.29 0.43 2.11
C THR A 54 6.24 -0.21 3.11
N ILE A 55 6.46 0.47 4.24
CA ILE A 55 7.26 -0.04 5.36
C ILE A 55 6.65 -1.35 5.88
N LYS A 56 5.30 -1.45 5.95
CA LYS A 56 4.60 -2.65 6.39
C LYS A 56 4.92 -3.85 5.49
N ALA A 57 4.92 -3.67 4.16
CA ALA A 57 5.25 -4.76 3.24
C ALA A 57 6.74 -5.18 3.36
N ALA A 58 7.65 -4.23 3.56
CA ALA A 58 9.06 -4.54 3.81
C ALA A 58 9.25 -5.33 5.11
N ALA A 59 8.57 -4.95 6.20
CA ALA A 59 8.59 -5.68 7.47
C ALA A 59 8.03 -7.10 7.31
N GLU A 60 6.91 -7.26 6.58
CA GLU A 60 6.33 -8.58 6.29
C GLU A 60 7.29 -9.49 5.51
N ILE A 61 8.04 -8.93 4.56
CA ILE A 61 9.06 -9.70 3.81
C ILE A 61 10.19 -10.13 4.75
N LYS A 62 10.71 -9.22 5.59
CA LYS A 62 11.75 -9.54 6.58
C LYS A 62 11.32 -10.68 7.52
N GLU A 63 10.12 -10.56 8.08
CA GLU A 63 9.56 -11.58 8.98
C GLU A 63 9.42 -12.96 8.29
N ARG A 64 8.91 -12.96 7.06
CA ARG A 64 8.67 -14.21 6.32
C ARG A 64 9.94 -14.89 5.82
N LEU A 65 11.02 -14.15 5.59
CA LEU A 65 12.31 -14.71 5.19
C LEU A 65 12.92 -15.54 6.30
N ASN A 66 12.72 -15.17 7.57
CA ASN A 66 13.19 -15.91 8.75
C ASN A 66 14.68 -16.36 8.67
N ILE A 67 15.51 -15.53 8.05
CA ILE A 67 16.97 -15.67 7.92
C ILE A 67 17.65 -14.37 8.33
N ASP A 68 18.97 -14.40 8.56
CA ASP A 68 19.73 -13.17 8.75
C ASP A 68 19.73 -12.35 7.44
N VAL A 69 19.05 -11.21 7.47
CA VAL A 69 18.93 -10.29 6.34
C VAL A 69 19.76 -9.03 6.51
N SER A 70 20.65 -8.97 7.51
CA SER A 70 21.42 -7.75 7.86
C SER A 70 22.26 -7.20 6.72
N ASN A 71 22.73 -8.06 5.83
CA ASN A 71 23.54 -7.68 4.66
C ASN A 71 22.70 -7.37 3.42
N HIS A 72 21.42 -7.79 3.40
CA HIS A 72 20.50 -7.58 2.29
C HIS A 72 19.79 -6.24 2.44
N PHE A 73 19.40 -5.62 1.33
CA PHE A 73 18.50 -4.49 1.39
C PHE A 73 17.05 -4.99 1.34
N ILE A 74 16.24 -4.70 2.37
CA ILE A 74 14.80 -4.93 2.36
C ILE A 74 14.13 -3.67 2.88
N GLY A 75 13.48 -2.93 1.99
CA GLY A 75 12.97 -1.61 2.33
C GLY A 75 12.01 -1.06 1.28
N THR A 76 11.71 0.24 1.43
CA THR A 76 10.88 0.93 0.45
C THR A 76 11.73 1.38 -0.75
N ASN A 77 11.05 1.66 -1.86
CA ASN A 77 11.67 2.23 -3.06
C ASN A 77 12.40 3.56 -2.76
N ASN A 78 11.79 4.46 -1.97
CA ASN A 78 12.45 5.71 -1.58
C ASN A 78 13.70 5.45 -0.72
N SER A 79 13.61 4.56 0.27
CA SER A 79 14.77 4.24 1.11
C SER A 79 15.91 3.61 0.29
N PHE A 80 15.60 2.79 -0.72
CA PHE A 80 16.63 2.28 -1.63
C PHE A 80 17.36 3.40 -2.38
N ALA A 81 16.62 4.33 -2.98
CA ALA A 81 17.21 5.44 -3.70
C ALA A 81 18.04 6.38 -2.78
N ILE A 82 17.55 6.62 -1.56
CA ILE A 82 18.20 7.52 -0.60
C ILE A 82 19.46 6.86 -0.01
N GLU A 83 19.31 5.67 0.56
CA GLU A 83 20.39 5.04 1.36
C GLU A 83 21.48 4.38 0.48
N GLU A 84 21.10 3.85 -0.67
CA GLU A 84 22.04 3.14 -1.54
C GLU A 84 22.66 4.01 -2.64
N ILE A 85 22.03 5.15 -2.97
CA ILE A 85 22.50 6.00 -4.09
C ILE A 85 22.75 7.44 -3.64
N ILE A 86 21.74 8.14 -3.11
CA ILE A 86 21.85 9.58 -2.90
C ILE A 86 22.85 9.88 -1.78
N LYS A 87 22.60 9.40 -0.57
CA LYS A 87 23.46 9.69 0.61
C LYS A 87 24.91 9.30 0.35
N PRO A 88 25.23 8.07 -0.12
CA PRO A 88 26.62 7.66 -0.28
C PRO A 88 27.38 8.41 -1.39
N PHE A 89 26.69 8.81 -2.48
CA PHE A 89 27.36 9.31 -3.69
C PHE A 89 27.05 10.76 -4.04
N MET A 90 26.28 11.48 -3.22
CA MET A 90 25.99 12.90 -3.45
C MET A 90 27.27 13.74 -3.53
N LYS A 91 28.25 13.47 -2.65
CA LYS A 91 29.55 14.17 -2.63
C LYS A 91 30.41 13.88 -3.85
N ASP A 92 30.30 12.69 -4.41
CA ASP A 92 31.08 12.28 -5.60
C ASP A 92 30.65 13.09 -6.83
N VAL A 93 29.38 13.44 -6.93
CA VAL A 93 28.80 14.14 -8.09
C VAL A 93 28.76 15.65 -7.91
N TYR A 94 28.42 16.13 -6.71
CA TYR A 94 28.11 17.55 -6.48
C TYR A 94 29.16 18.25 -5.58
N GLY A 95 30.12 17.52 -5.03
CA GLY A 95 31.23 18.07 -4.26
C GLY A 95 31.10 17.94 -2.76
N LYS A 96 32.11 18.41 -2.04
CA LYS A 96 32.32 18.16 -0.59
C LYS A 96 31.33 18.91 0.31
N ASP A 97 30.65 19.92 -0.21
CA ASP A 97 29.73 20.76 0.58
C ASP A 97 28.44 20.04 1.00
N TYR A 98 28.15 18.90 0.37
CA TYR A 98 26.98 18.09 0.70
C TYR A 98 27.28 17.16 1.87
N LYS A 99 26.44 17.19 2.91
CA LYS A 99 26.57 16.31 4.07
C LYS A 99 25.86 14.98 3.82
N LEU A 100 26.27 13.94 4.56
CA LEU A 100 25.61 12.62 4.51
C LEU A 100 24.30 12.61 5.33
N ASP A 101 24.23 13.51 6.31
CA ASP A 101 23.10 13.64 7.21
C ASP A 101 22.00 14.51 6.56
N MET A 102 21.26 13.89 5.64
CA MET A 102 20.13 14.50 4.94
C MET A 102 18.82 13.92 5.48
N SER A 103 17.87 14.78 5.81
CA SER A 103 16.52 14.39 6.20
C SER A 103 15.55 14.48 5.03
N THR A 104 14.45 13.73 5.05
CA THR A 104 13.38 13.85 4.07
C THR A 104 12.26 14.75 4.57
N ASP A 105 11.82 15.69 3.74
CA ASP A 105 10.63 16.49 3.98
C ASP A 105 9.89 16.77 2.67
N TYR A 106 8.97 15.91 2.32
CA TYR A 106 8.21 16.01 1.08
C TYR A 106 7.14 17.13 1.09
N SER A 107 6.95 17.85 2.21
CA SER A 107 6.15 19.08 2.24
C SER A 107 6.88 20.27 1.62
N VAL A 108 8.21 20.24 1.61
CA VAL A 108 9.05 21.21 0.90
C VAL A 108 8.96 20.92 -0.60
N LYS A 109 8.46 21.89 -1.36
CA LYS A 109 8.20 21.76 -2.79
C LYS A 109 9.17 22.61 -3.61
N VAL A 110 9.69 22.02 -4.69
CA VAL A 110 10.58 22.70 -5.64
C VAL A 110 10.05 22.56 -7.08
N GLY A 111 10.42 23.51 -7.94
CA GLY A 111 10.03 23.50 -9.35
C GLY A 111 10.99 22.70 -10.22
N THR A 112 12.28 22.73 -9.89
CA THR A 112 13.37 22.13 -10.69
C THR A 112 14.27 21.22 -9.87
N LEU A 113 15.06 20.40 -10.56
CA LEU A 113 16.07 19.54 -9.91
C LEU A 113 17.15 20.37 -9.24
N ASP A 114 17.61 21.44 -9.90
CA ASP A 114 18.66 22.34 -9.39
C ASP A 114 18.25 23.05 -8.11
N GLU A 115 16.98 23.51 -8.03
CA GLU A 115 16.43 24.08 -6.78
C GLU A 115 16.45 23.04 -5.64
N GLY A 116 16.11 21.80 -5.94
CA GLY A 116 16.14 20.73 -4.95
C GLY A 116 17.56 20.38 -4.50
N ILE A 117 18.52 20.35 -5.42
CA ILE A 117 19.94 20.15 -5.11
C ILE A 117 20.46 21.29 -4.23
N GLU A 118 20.07 22.53 -4.51
CA GLU A 118 20.41 23.68 -3.68
C GLU A 118 19.79 23.60 -2.27
N LYS A 119 18.54 23.09 -2.14
CA LYS A 119 17.93 22.82 -0.85
C LYS A 119 18.69 21.77 -0.03
N ILE A 120 19.18 20.73 -0.68
CA ILE A 120 20.03 19.75 0.00
C ILE A 120 21.31 20.41 0.49
N ARG A 121 21.94 21.27 -0.31
CA ARG A 121 23.19 21.95 0.05
C ARG A 121 23.03 22.90 1.25
N THR A 122 21.94 23.67 1.28
CA THR A 122 21.73 24.74 2.26
C THR A 122 21.01 24.26 3.51
N GLU A 123 20.03 23.35 3.37
CA GLU A 123 19.12 22.95 4.45
C GLU A 123 19.22 21.46 4.79
N GLN A 124 19.95 20.67 4.01
CA GLN A 124 20.10 19.21 4.15
C GLN A 124 18.75 18.46 4.03
N ILE A 125 17.82 19.00 3.22
CA ILE A 125 16.47 18.46 3.06
C ILE A 125 16.30 17.84 1.67
N LEU A 126 15.91 16.57 1.63
CA LEU A 126 15.39 15.89 0.45
C LEU A 126 13.90 16.27 0.31
N CYS A 127 13.60 17.02 -0.73
CA CYS A 127 12.30 17.62 -0.99
C CYS A 127 11.45 16.82 -2.00
N SER A 128 10.36 17.40 -2.48
CA SER A 128 9.58 16.87 -3.59
C SER A 128 9.24 17.95 -4.60
N TYR A 129 8.82 17.56 -5.81
CA TYR A 129 8.37 18.51 -6.80
C TYR A 129 6.98 19.08 -6.52
N ILE A 130 6.72 20.33 -6.97
CA ILE A 130 5.38 20.90 -7.06
C ILE A 130 4.52 20.02 -7.98
N ASN A 131 5.10 19.56 -9.10
CA ASN A 131 4.42 18.67 -10.03
C ASN A 131 4.42 17.23 -9.49
N SER A 132 3.28 16.77 -9.00
CA SER A 132 3.10 15.41 -8.43
C SER A 132 3.33 14.25 -9.42
N LYS A 133 3.45 14.52 -10.73
CA LYS A 133 3.79 13.52 -11.76
C LYS A 133 5.29 13.28 -11.91
N LYS A 134 6.12 14.07 -11.22
CA LYS A 134 7.58 13.93 -11.19
C LYS A 134 8.03 13.52 -9.79
N ASN A 135 9.08 12.73 -9.73
CA ASN A 135 9.64 12.26 -8.46
C ASN A 135 11.09 12.75 -8.29
N PHE A 136 11.28 13.72 -7.39
CA PHE A 136 12.57 14.33 -7.13
C PHE A 136 13.63 13.31 -6.71
N ILE A 137 13.27 12.40 -5.80
CA ILE A 137 14.20 11.40 -5.24
C ILE A 137 14.75 10.49 -6.35
N PHE A 138 13.87 9.98 -7.22
CA PHE A 138 14.28 9.07 -8.30
C PHE A 138 15.02 9.78 -9.42
N GLN A 139 14.65 11.02 -9.76
CA GLN A 139 15.42 11.81 -10.73
C GLN A 139 16.83 12.11 -10.21
N LEU A 140 16.97 12.54 -8.95
CA LEU A 140 18.27 12.79 -8.33
C LEU A 140 19.10 11.50 -8.26
N ALA A 141 18.51 10.39 -7.81
CA ALA A 141 19.20 9.11 -7.73
C ALA A 141 19.70 8.64 -9.11
N LEU A 142 18.88 8.76 -10.14
CA LEU A 142 19.25 8.40 -11.51
C LEU A 142 20.37 9.30 -12.06
N GLU A 143 20.32 10.60 -11.74
CA GLU A 143 21.38 11.53 -12.15
C GLU A 143 22.72 11.20 -11.48
N ILE A 144 22.70 10.97 -10.17
CA ILE A 144 23.90 10.52 -9.43
C ILE A 144 24.43 9.22 -10.02
N LEU A 145 23.56 8.24 -10.22
CA LEU A 145 23.94 6.94 -10.76
C LEU A 145 24.57 7.05 -12.16
N LYS A 146 24.08 7.94 -13.01
CA LYS A 146 24.66 8.19 -14.34
C LYS A 146 26.01 8.89 -14.29
N LYS A 147 26.23 9.79 -13.34
CA LYS A 147 27.47 10.60 -13.22
C LYS A 147 28.57 9.94 -12.41
N SER A 148 28.23 9.12 -11.42
CA SER A 148 29.19 8.49 -10.51
C SER A 148 29.55 7.06 -10.94
N THR A 149 30.77 6.89 -11.45
CA THR A 149 31.33 5.55 -11.73
C THR A 149 31.46 4.73 -10.44
N ALA A 150 31.78 5.38 -9.31
CA ALA A 150 31.88 4.72 -8.01
C ALA A 150 30.53 4.13 -7.57
N CYS A 151 29.43 4.88 -7.75
CA CYS A 151 28.07 4.40 -7.49
C CYS A 151 27.71 3.18 -8.36
N GLN A 152 28.01 3.24 -9.66
CA GLN A 152 27.77 2.12 -10.58
C GLN A 152 28.53 0.87 -10.15
N LEU A 153 29.80 0.99 -9.83
CA LEU A 153 30.64 -0.12 -9.38
C LEU A 153 30.17 -0.69 -8.04
N TYR A 154 29.80 0.18 -7.09
CA TYR A 154 29.26 -0.21 -5.80
C TYR A 154 28.01 -1.07 -5.96
N LEU A 155 26.98 -0.56 -6.66
CA LEU A 155 25.73 -1.29 -6.84
C LEU A 155 25.92 -2.61 -7.60
N LYS A 156 26.76 -2.60 -8.65
CA LYS A 156 27.08 -3.79 -9.43
C LYS A 156 27.85 -4.83 -8.63
N SER A 157 28.71 -4.41 -7.69
CA SER A 157 29.46 -5.34 -6.83
C SER A 157 28.63 -5.84 -5.66
N LYS A 158 27.69 -5.04 -5.15
CA LYS A 158 26.86 -5.37 -3.99
C LYS A 158 25.67 -6.27 -4.35
N TYR A 159 24.96 -5.97 -5.43
CA TYR A 159 23.72 -6.66 -5.75
C TYR A 159 23.86 -7.63 -6.93
N PHE A 160 23.40 -8.87 -6.73
CA PHE A 160 23.25 -9.78 -7.87
C PHE A 160 21.82 -9.73 -8.42
N LYS A 161 20.79 -9.42 -7.59
CA LYS A 161 19.40 -9.36 -8.00
C LYS A 161 18.59 -8.34 -7.22
N ILE A 162 17.66 -7.67 -7.92
CA ILE A 162 16.70 -6.71 -7.35
C ILE A 162 15.29 -7.27 -7.54
N TYR A 163 14.48 -7.21 -6.48
CA TYR A 163 13.07 -7.61 -6.47
C TYR A 163 12.24 -6.37 -6.26
N VAL A 164 11.26 -6.13 -7.13
CA VAL A 164 10.35 -4.98 -7.03
C VAL A 164 8.91 -5.47 -7.01
N ASP A 165 8.24 -5.26 -5.86
CA ASP A 165 6.82 -5.58 -5.66
C ASP A 165 5.93 -4.41 -6.09
N GLU A 166 4.64 -4.69 -6.36
CA GLU A 166 3.61 -3.70 -6.73
C GLU A 166 4.05 -2.75 -7.86
N TYR A 167 4.77 -3.26 -8.85
CA TYR A 167 5.41 -2.44 -9.90
C TYR A 167 4.42 -1.58 -10.70
N GLN A 168 3.14 -1.92 -10.74
CA GLN A 168 2.10 -1.10 -11.37
C GLN A 168 1.89 0.27 -10.72
N ASP A 169 2.42 0.47 -9.51
CA ASP A 169 2.38 1.75 -8.80
C ASP A 169 3.65 2.61 -9.01
N CYS A 170 4.64 2.10 -9.78
CA CYS A 170 5.82 2.87 -10.15
C CYS A 170 5.46 4.10 -10.97
N ASP A 171 6.11 5.23 -10.67
CA ASP A 171 6.12 6.40 -11.54
C ASP A 171 7.20 6.29 -12.64
N LYS A 172 7.22 7.26 -13.55
CA LYS A 172 8.19 7.26 -14.68
C LYS A 172 9.65 7.35 -14.23
N ASP A 173 9.93 8.12 -13.18
CA ASP A 173 11.29 8.37 -12.71
C ASP A 173 11.81 7.12 -11.99
N MET A 174 10.95 6.47 -11.21
CA MET A 174 11.22 5.18 -10.57
C MET A 174 11.48 4.08 -11.60
N HIS A 175 10.62 3.99 -12.61
CA HIS A 175 10.81 3.05 -13.72
C HIS A 175 12.16 3.28 -14.43
N ALA A 176 12.52 4.54 -14.70
CA ALA A 176 13.79 4.87 -15.35
C ALA A 176 15.02 4.44 -14.51
N LEU A 177 14.96 4.61 -13.17
CA LEU A 177 16.02 4.14 -12.27
C LEU A 177 16.16 2.62 -12.32
N PHE A 178 15.07 1.86 -12.15
CA PHE A 178 15.11 0.40 -12.15
C PHE A 178 15.56 -0.17 -13.50
N MET A 179 15.13 0.43 -14.60
CA MET A 179 15.60 0.01 -15.91
C MET A 179 17.09 0.30 -16.12
N TYR A 180 17.61 1.42 -15.60
CA TYR A 180 19.06 1.68 -15.64
C TYR A 180 19.85 0.62 -14.87
N LEU A 181 19.39 0.20 -13.70
CA LEU A 181 20.02 -0.88 -12.92
C LEU A 181 20.03 -2.21 -13.69
N CYS A 182 18.90 -2.54 -14.33
CA CYS A 182 18.75 -3.76 -15.13
C CYS A 182 19.55 -3.71 -16.44
N GLU A 183 19.37 -2.65 -17.22
CA GLU A 183 19.88 -2.57 -18.60
C GLU A 183 21.35 -2.19 -18.69
N THR A 184 21.78 -1.22 -17.86
CA THR A 184 23.12 -0.66 -17.89
C THR A 184 24.05 -1.38 -16.94
N LEU A 185 23.64 -1.57 -15.70
CA LEU A 185 24.46 -2.26 -14.70
C LEU A 185 24.37 -3.78 -14.79
N LYS A 186 23.40 -4.31 -15.55
CA LYS A 186 23.18 -5.76 -15.71
C LYS A 186 22.93 -6.47 -14.39
N ILE A 187 22.21 -5.81 -13.45
CA ILE A 187 21.74 -6.44 -12.23
C ILE A 187 20.44 -7.18 -12.56
N GLU A 188 20.36 -8.46 -12.28
CA GLU A 188 19.13 -9.23 -12.52
C GLU A 188 17.94 -8.63 -11.80
N THR A 189 16.77 -8.61 -12.44
CA THR A 189 15.60 -7.93 -11.91
C THR A 189 14.37 -8.83 -11.94
N PHE A 190 13.77 -9.04 -10.78
CA PHE A 190 12.47 -9.67 -10.60
C PHE A 190 11.40 -8.60 -10.36
N ILE A 191 10.38 -8.59 -11.18
CA ILE A 191 9.29 -7.63 -11.11
C ILE A 191 7.98 -8.38 -10.93
N VAL A 192 7.20 -7.98 -9.94
CA VAL A 192 5.84 -8.50 -9.76
C VAL A 192 4.83 -7.36 -9.62
N GLY A 193 3.66 -7.55 -10.23
CA GLY A 193 2.61 -6.54 -10.21
C GLY A 193 1.29 -7.05 -10.78
N ASP A 194 0.28 -6.19 -10.65
CA ASP A 194 -1.05 -6.37 -11.24
C ASP A 194 -1.55 -5.03 -11.76
N GLU A 195 -1.51 -4.83 -13.06
CA GLU A 195 -1.96 -3.58 -13.71
C GLU A 195 -3.40 -3.20 -13.35
N LYS A 196 -4.24 -4.19 -13.02
CA LYS A 196 -5.62 -3.99 -12.58
C LYS A 196 -5.72 -3.38 -11.17
N GLN A 197 -4.63 -3.39 -10.42
CA GLN A 197 -4.54 -2.81 -9.08
C GLN A 197 -3.85 -1.44 -9.05
N SER A 198 -3.60 -0.82 -10.20
CA SER A 198 -3.06 0.54 -10.29
C SER A 198 -4.13 1.57 -9.96
N ILE A 199 -4.20 2.02 -8.71
CA ILE A 199 -5.18 2.99 -8.23
C ILE A 199 -4.57 4.35 -7.86
N TYR A 200 -3.27 4.54 -8.10
CA TYR A 200 -2.53 5.75 -7.74
C TYR A 200 -2.11 6.61 -8.94
N MET A 201 -2.81 6.51 -10.09
CA MET A 201 -2.50 7.33 -11.28
C MET A 201 -2.56 8.82 -11.00
N TRP A 202 -3.42 9.26 -10.09
CA TRP A 202 -3.49 10.65 -9.64
C TRP A 202 -2.24 11.11 -8.84
N ARG A 203 -1.45 10.19 -8.30
CA ARG A 203 -0.14 10.43 -7.65
C ARG A 203 1.04 10.26 -8.61
N GLY A 204 0.80 10.01 -9.90
CA GLY A 204 1.84 9.83 -10.89
C GLY A 204 2.22 8.38 -11.20
N ALA A 205 1.50 7.40 -10.65
CA ALA A 205 1.69 6.01 -11.08
C ALA A 205 1.55 5.89 -12.60
N TYR A 206 2.44 5.09 -13.20
CA TYR A 206 2.58 4.92 -14.62
C TYR A 206 2.42 3.43 -15.00
N PRO A 207 1.17 2.94 -15.11
CA PRO A 207 0.89 1.53 -15.37
C PRO A 207 1.53 1.01 -16.66
N GLU A 208 1.75 1.89 -17.64
CA GLU A 208 2.42 1.57 -18.89
C GLU A 208 3.87 1.11 -18.66
N ALA A 209 4.51 1.48 -17.52
CA ALA A 209 5.82 0.98 -17.16
C ALA A 209 5.83 -0.55 -17.05
N PHE A 210 4.84 -1.11 -16.34
CA PHE A 210 4.71 -2.56 -16.20
C PHE A 210 4.46 -3.24 -17.56
N MET A 211 3.59 -2.66 -18.38
CA MET A 211 3.27 -3.20 -19.72
C MET A 211 4.45 -3.07 -20.69
N SER A 212 5.26 -2.01 -20.59
CA SER A 212 6.46 -1.87 -21.44
C SER A 212 7.48 -2.98 -21.17
N ILE A 213 7.67 -3.37 -19.91
CA ILE A 213 8.54 -4.51 -19.56
C ILE A 213 7.93 -5.83 -20.05
N TRP A 214 6.60 -5.96 -19.98
CA TRP A 214 5.91 -7.15 -20.47
C TRP A 214 6.15 -7.43 -21.94
N THR A 215 6.38 -6.42 -22.77
CA THR A 215 6.68 -6.58 -24.20
C THR A 215 8.14 -6.90 -24.51
N ARG A 216 9.05 -6.77 -23.53
CA ARG A 216 10.48 -6.98 -23.72
C ARG A 216 10.84 -8.45 -23.95
N GLY A 217 11.91 -8.69 -24.73
CA GLY A 217 12.43 -10.03 -25.00
C GLY A 217 13.47 -10.54 -23.99
N ASP A 218 14.03 -9.64 -23.18
CA ASP A 218 15.05 -9.95 -22.16
C ASP A 218 14.48 -10.25 -20.78
N PHE A 219 13.15 -10.32 -20.64
CA PHE A 219 12.45 -10.77 -19.45
C PHE A 219 11.67 -12.06 -19.73
N SER A 220 11.86 -13.07 -18.89
CA SER A 220 10.93 -14.21 -18.80
C SER A 220 9.59 -13.73 -18.27
N LYS A 221 8.48 -14.26 -18.79
CA LYS A 221 7.11 -13.81 -18.48
C LYS A 221 6.33 -14.92 -17.82
N LYS A 222 5.77 -14.65 -16.65
CA LYS A 222 4.91 -15.61 -15.93
C LYS A 222 3.61 -14.94 -15.52
N VAL A 223 2.53 -15.73 -15.47
CA VAL A 223 1.20 -15.25 -15.07
C VAL A 223 0.68 -16.11 -13.94
N MET A 224 0.28 -15.47 -12.83
CA MET A 224 -0.36 -16.12 -11.70
C MET A 224 -1.85 -15.77 -11.70
N THR A 225 -2.70 -16.77 -11.88
CA THR A 225 -4.17 -16.61 -11.95
C THR A 225 -4.92 -17.33 -10.86
N ASP A 226 -4.31 -18.32 -10.20
CA ASP A 226 -4.94 -19.08 -9.14
C ASP A 226 -5.15 -18.21 -7.89
N ASN A 227 -6.41 -17.89 -7.61
CA ASN A 227 -6.75 -17.03 -6.50
C ASN A 227 -7.08 -17.87 -5.26
N TYR A 228 -6.30 -17.68 -4.18
CA TYR A 228 -6.43 -18.38 -2.90
C TYR A 228 -7.22 -17.57 -1.85
N ARG A 229 -7.64 -16.35 -2.20
CA ARG A 229 -8.33 -15.43 -1.28
C ARG A 229 -9.83 -15.56 -1.35
N SER A 230 -10.38 -15.41 -2.54
CA SER A 230 -11.81 -15.21 -2.76
C SER A 230 -12.48 -16.48 -3.28
N CYS A 231 -13.77 -16.67 -2.96
CA CYS A 231 -14.58 -17.72 -3.57
C CYS A 231 -14.74 -17.50 -5.08
N GLN A 232 -15.04 -18.57 -5.82
CA GLN A 232 -15.06 -18.56 -7.28
C GLN A 232 -16.01 -17.51 -7.88
N GLN A 233 -17.15 -17.26 -7.25
CA GLN A 233 -18.10 -16.26 -7.75
C GLN A 233 -17.54 -14.84 -7.69
N ILE A 234 -16.84 -14.47 -6.61
CA ILE A 234 -16.15 -13.17 -6.48
C ILE A 234 -15.01 -13.07 -7.49
N GLN A 235 -14.25 -14.16 -7.71
CA GLN A 235 -13.24 -14.23 -8.75
C GLN A 235 -13.85 -13.98 -10.14
N ASN A 236 -14.98 -14.65 -10.45
CA ASN A 236 -15.69 -14.46 -11.70
C ASN A 236 -16.11 -13.01 -11.92
N TYR A 237 -16.73 -12.41 -10.89
CA TYR A 237 -17.16 -11.03 -10.95
C TYR A 237 -16.00 -10.07 -11.23
N SER A 238 -14.89 -10.19 -10.50
CA SER A 238 -13.73 -9.33 -10.67
C SER A 238 -12.96 -9.58 -11.98
N ASN A 239 -12.84 -10.84 -12.39
CA ASN A 239 -12.16 -11.20 -13.65
C ASN A 239 -12.89 -10.68 -14.90
N LEU A 240 -14.21 -10.60 -14.84
CA LEU A 240 -15.04 -10.10 -15.96
C LEU A 240 -14.89 -8.59 -16.16
N LEU A 241 -14.47 -7.84 -15.14
CA LEU A 241 -14.25 -6.39 -15.24
C LEU A 241 -13.12 -6.02 -16.22
N CYS A 242 -12.13 -6.91 -16.41
CA CYS A 242 -10.92 -6.63 -17.16
C CYS A 242 -10.75 -7.63 -18.33
N ASP A 243 -10.52 -7.13 -19.53
CA ASP A 243 -10.41 -7.93 -20.77
C ASP A 243 -9.40 -9.07 -20.65
N GLY A 244 -8.22 -8.80 -20.10
CA GLY A 244 -7.15 -9.78 -19.96
C GLY A 244 -7.44 -10.94 -19.01
N THR A 245 -8.53 -10.89 -18.25
CA THR A 245 -8.91 -11.94 -17.28
C THR A 245 -10.28 -12.53 -17.50
N ARG A 246 -11.06 -12.06 -18.49
CA ARG A 246 -12.40 -12.58 -18.79
C ARG A 246 -12.42 -14.07 -19.10
N SER A 247 -11.40 -14.58 -19.77
CA SER A 247 -11.24 -16.01 -20.07
C SER A 247 -11.09 -16.90 -18.84
N LEU A 248 -10.84 -16.33 -17.67
CA LEU A 248 -10.74 -17.03 -16.38
C LEU A 248 -12.10 -17.28 -15.72
N TYR A 249 -13.20 -16.82 -16.34
CA TYR A 249 -14.55 -17.12 -15.87
C TYR A 249 -14.80 -18.62 -15.81
N LYS A 250 -15.36 -19.07 -14.67
CA LYS A 250 -15.78 -20.47 -14.47
C LYS A 250 -17.23 -20.47 -14.00
N GLU A 251 -18.08 -21.19 -14.70
CA GLU A 251 -19.48 -21.29 -14.32
C GLU A 251 -19.64 -21.88 -12.92
N VAL A 252 -20.54 -21.29 -12.13
CA VAL A 252 -20.87 -21.72 -10.77
C VAL A 252 -22.38 -21.77 -10.60
N ASN A 253 -22.88 -22.76 -9.87
CA ASN A 253 -24.31 -22.94 -9.62
C ASN A 253 -24.83 -22.06 -8.48
N ASP A 254 -24.01 -21.82 -7.44
CA ASP A 254 -24.37 -20.97 -6.33
C ASP A 254 -23.97 -19.52 -6.58
N LEU A 255 -24.96 -18.65 -6.68
CA LEU A 255 -24.80 -17.21 -6.90
C LEU A 255 -25.01 -16.39 -5.63
N SER A 256 -24.93 -17.02 -4.45
CA SER A 256 -25.20 -16.34 -3.18
C SER A 256 -24.07 -15.44 -2.69
N SER A 257 -22.83 -15.67 -3.16
CA SER A 257 -21.64 -14.92 -2.69
C SER A 257 -21.51 -13.51 -3.27
N VAL A 258 -22.11 -13.22 -4.43
CA VAL A 258 -22.20 -11.87 -4.99
C VAL A 258 -23.66 -11.48 -5.08
N VAL A 259 -24.03 -10.41 -4.39
CA VAL A 259 -25.42 -9.96 -4.30
C VAL A 259 -25.50 -8.51 -4.77
N MET A 260 -26.37 -8.21 -5.73
CA MET A 260 -26.69 -6.85 -6.15
C MET A 260 -28.07 -6.46 -5.63
N LEU A 261 -28.09 -5.48 -4.73
CA LEU A 261 -29.29 -4.97 -4.08
C LEU A 261 -29.74 -3.67 -4.74
N CYS A 262 -30.91 -3.67 -5.40
CA CYS A 262 -31.55 -2.46 -5.90
C CYS A 262 -32.45 -1.91 -4.79
N THR A 263 -32.15 -0.73 -4.25
CA THR A 263 -32.83 -0.17 -3.08
C THR A 263 -32.92 1.35 -3.14
N THR A 264 -33.45 2.00 -2.13
CA THR A 264 -33.48 3.46 -1.98
C THR A 264 -32.46 3.92 -0.92
N THR A 265 -32.14 5.21 -0.90
CA THR A 265 -31.25 5.79 0.12
C THR A 265 -31.78 5.57 1.54
N ALA A 266 -33.10 5.60 1.74
CA ALA A 266 -33.72 5.38 3.06
C ALA A 266 -33.65 3.92 3.52
N ASN A 267 -33.62 2.96 2.60
CA ASN A 267 -33.84 1.53 2.89
C ASN A 267 -32.58 0.67 2.70
N TRP A 268 -31.46 1.24 2.25
CA TRP A 268 -30.27 0.44 1.88
C TRP A 268 -29.74 -0.41 3.03
N VAL A 269 -29.71 0.11 4.25
CA VAL A 269 -29.26 -0.66 5.43
C VAL A 269 -30.15 -1.86 5.66
N SER A 270 -31.47 -1.65 5.66
CA SER A 270 -32.46 -2.72 5.86
C SER A 270 -32.39 -3.78 4.75
N ALA A 271 -32.03 -3.37 3.53
CA ALA A 271 -31.82 -4.29 2.41
C ALA A 271 -30.52 -5.09 2.54
N VAL A 272 -29.43 -4.50 3.08
CA VAL A 272 -28.11 -5.13 3.23
C VAL A 272 -28.06 -6.10 4.42
N VAL A 273 -28.64 -5.74 5.56
CA VAL A 273 -28.52 -6.48 6.83
C VAL A 273 -28.86 -7.98 6.72
N PRO A 274 -29.91 -8.41 5.98
CA PRO A 274 -30.23 -9.84 5.83
C PRO A 274 -29.13 -10.67 5.15
N TYR A 275 -28.22 -10.02 4.42
CA TYR A 275 -27.12 -10.69 3.70
C TYR A 275 -25.79 -10.68 4.45
N LEU A 276 -25.74 -10.05 5.64
CA LEU A 276 -24.55 -10.00 6.48
C LEU A 276 -24.51 -11.17 7.46
N ASP A 277 -23.39 -11.87 7.47
CA ASP A 277 -23.07 -12.81 8.55
C ASP A 277 -22.43 -12.02 9.71
N LYS A 278 -23.11 -12.02 10.87
CA LYS A 278 -22.67 -11.27 12.05
C LYS A 278 -21.34 -11.76 12.65
N ASN A 279 -20.95 -12.99 12.35
CA ASN A 279 -19.76 -13.64 12.89
C ASN A 279 -18.53 -13.44 11.99
N LYS A 280 -18.71 -12.84 10.82
CA LYS A 280 -17.64 -12.64 9.84
C LYS A 280 -17.22 -11.18 9.76
N ARG A 281 -15.92 -10.98 9.53
CA ARG A 281 -15.33 -9.65 9.36
C ARG A 281 -15.91 -8.97 8.12
N CYS A 282 -16.37 -7.72 8.28
CA CYS A 282 -17.04 -6.99 7.20
C CYS A 282 -16.45 -5.59 7.00
N ALA A 283 -16.31 -5.16 5.75
CA ALA A 283 -15.98 -3.79 5.43
C ALA A 283 -17.04 -3.12 4.54
N LEU A 284 -17.41 -1.90 4.91
CA LEU A 284 -18.06 -0.95 4.02
C LEU A 284 -16.96 -0.12 3.35
N LEU A 285 -16.77 -0.28 2.05
CA LEU A 285 -15.76 0.45 1.29
C LEU A 285 -16.44 1.54 0.45
N ARG A 286 -16.06 2.79 0.68
CA ARG A 286 -16.60 3.95 -0.03
C ARG A 286 -15.49 4.71 -0.75
N TYR A 287 -15.86 5.62 -1.65
CA TYR A 287 -14.91 6.45 -2.36
C TYR A 287 -14.32 7.56 -1.47
N SER A 288 -15.11 8.14 -0.58
CA SER A 288 -14.70 9.25 0.28
C SER A 288 -14.81 8.94 1.78
N ASN A 289 -13.99 9.61 2.60
CA ASN A 289 -14.07 9.53 4.05
C ASN A 289 -15.46 9.91 4.59
N ALA A 290 -16.04 11.00 4.08
CA ALA A 290 -17.39 11.44 4.50
C ALA A 290 -18.45 10.38 4.25
N ASN A 291 -18.44 9.73 3.07
CA ASN A 291 -19.39 8.66 2.77
C ASN A 291 -19.15 7.40 3.61
N SER A 292 -17.89 7.11 3.98
CA SER A 292 -17.56 6.00 4.89
C SER A 292 -18.12 6.25 6.28
N GLU A 293 -17.97 7.47 6.81
CA GLU A 293 -18.47 7.88 8.11
C GLU A 293 -20.00 7.85 8.18
N ILE A 294 -20.66 8.44 7.18
CA ILE A 294 -22.14 8.42 7.07
C ILE A 294 -22.64 6.98 7.04
N GLY A 295 -22.08 6.13 6.20
CA GLY A 295 -22.50 4.74 6.08
C GLY A 295 -22.29 3.92 7.36
N ALA A 296 -21.18 4.15 8.09
CA ALA A 296 -20.98 3.53 9.40
C ALA A 296 -22.06 3.94 10.41
N LYS A 297 -22.40 5.23 10.45
CA LYS A 297 -23.43 5.77 11.32
C LYS A 297 -24.79 5.17 11.01
N GLU A 298 -25.20 5.16 9.74
CA GLU A 298 -26.49 4.60 9.30
C GLU A 298 -26.63 3.11 9.63
N LEU A 299 -25.56 2.32 9.47
CA LEU A 299 -25.55 0.90 9.85
C LEU A 299 -25.68 0.72 11.36
N THR A 300 -24.95 1.51 12.14
CA THR A 300 -24.97 1.46 13.61
C THR A 300 -26.35 1.86 14.16
N GLU A 301 -27.00 2.90 13.62
CA GLU A 301 -28.34 3.33 13.98
C GLU A 301 -29.41 2.23 13.73
N LYS A 302 -29.14 1.31 12.81
CA LYS A 302 -29.99 0.14 12.52
C LYS A 302 -29.56 -1.13 13.26
N GLY A 303 -28.72 -1.01 14.28
CA GLY A 303 -28.31 -2.11 15.17
C GLY A 303 -27.19 -2.99 14.60
N VAL A 304 -26.50 -2.58 13.55
CA VAL A 304 -25.29 -3.26 13.06
C VAL A 304 -24.10 -2.33 13.27
N GLU A 305 -23.41 -2.52 14.37
CA GLU A 305 -22.27 -1.69 14.75
C GLU A 305 -21.15 -1.75 13.71
N PHE A 306 -20.81 -0.60 13.13
CA PHE A 306 -19.68 -0.39 12.24
C PHE A 306 -18.80 0.73 12.78
N THR A 307 -17.51 0.46 12.86
CA THR A 307 -16.52 1.46 13.26
C THR A 307 -16.00 2.19 12.02
N TYR A 308 -16.20 3.49 11.95
CA TYR A 308 -15.52 4.33 10.95
C TYR A 308 -14.03 4.43 11.31
N VAL A 309 -13.16 4.20 10.34
CA VAL A 309 -11.71 4.34 10.49
C VAL A 309 -11.26 5.58 9.72
N PRO A 310 -11.05 6.70 10.41
CA PRO A 310 -10.66 7.95 9.77
C PRO A 310 -9.18 7.96 9.38
N GLN A 311 -8.84 8.87 8.50
CA GLN A 311 -7.48 9.29 8.29
C GLN A 311 -7.03 10.11 9.52
N THR A 312 -5.86 9.78 10.09
CA THR A 312 -5.35 10.47 11.29
C THR A 312 -4.60 11.75 10.91
N PRO A 313 -4.47 12.74 11.82
CA PRO A 313 -3.68 13.95 11.58
C PRO A 313 -2.22 13.68 11.18
N ILE A 314 -1.66 12.53 11.61
CA ILE A 314 -0.28 12.12 11.28
C ILE A 314 -0.16 11.29 10.00
N SER A 315 -1.27 10.88 9.38
CA SER A 315 -1.27 9.97 8.19
C SER A 315 -0.58 10.59 6.97
N ASP A 316 -0.65 11.91 6.81
CA ASP A 316 -0.10 12.61 5.66
C ASP A 316 1.33 13.13 5.90
N ILE A 317 1.91 12.83 7.08
CA ILE A 317 3.28 13.24 7.39
C ILE A 317 4.24 12.29 6.67
N THR A 318 5.10 12.87 5.82
CA THR A 318 6.02 12.14 4.93
C THR A 318 7.49 12.47 5.22
N THR A 319 7.82 12.69 6.51
CA THR A 319 9.20 12.89 6.99
C THR A 319 9.80 11.56 7.47
N GLU A 320 11.12 11.52 7.64
CA GLU A 320 11.81 10.34 8.21
C GLU A 320 11.31 10.00 9.63
N ALA A 321 10.86 10.99 10.40
CA ALA A 321 10.28 10.80 11.73
C ALA A 321 8.84 10.26 11.73
N ALA A 322 8.19 10.06 10.57
CA ALA A 322 6.79 9.63 10.49
C ALA A 322 6.54 8.27 11.19
N TRP A 323 7.50 7.35 11.15
CA TRP A 323 7.43 6.08 11.87
C TRP A 323 7.34 6.30 13.38
N LEU A 324 8.15 7.24 13.95
CA LEU A 324 8.18 7.55 15.36
C LEU A 324 6.84 8.14 15.83
N TYR A 325 6.23 9.04 15.03
CA TYR A 325 4.91 9.59 15.35
C TYR A 325 3.84 8.49 15.44
N ASN A 326 3.86 7.55 14.49
CA ASN A 326 2.98 6.39 14.52
C ASN A 326 3.27 5.47 15.71
N ALA A 327 4.53 5.21 16.02
CA ALA A 327 4.95 4.35 17.13
C ALA A 327 4.56 4.97 18.51
N ILE A 328 4.74 6.29 18.69
CA ILE A 328 4.27 7.00 19.88
C ILE A 328 2.75 6.90 20.00
N ALA A 329 2.01 7.17 18.90
CA ALA A 329 0.55 7.06 18.93
C ALA A 329 0.09 5.63 19.25
N LYS A 330 0.69 4.60 18.67
CA LYS A 330 0.42 3.20 19.00
C LYS A 330 0.64 2.91 20.49
N HIS A 331 1.73 3.42 21.07
CA HIS A 331 2.04 3.20 22.50
C HIS A 331 0.94 3.68 23.42
N PHE A 332 0.34 4.84 23.15
CA PHE A 332 -0.72 5.40 23.98
C PHE A 332 -2.12 4.89 23.64
N ILE A 333 -2.31 4.35 22.44
CA ILE A 333 -3.63 3.89 21.99
C ILE A 333 -3.78 2.37 22.17
N LEU A 334 -2.71 1.59 21.92
CA LEU A 334 -2.76 0.13 21.97
C LEU A 334 -2.18 -0.42 23.25
N PRO A 335 -2.96 -1.10 24.10
CA PRO A 335 -2.47 -1.64 25.38
C PRO A 335 -1.32 -2.65 25.24
N THR A 336 -1.20 -3.28 24.08
CA THR A 336 -0.20 -4.31 23.79
C THR A 336 1.10 -3.75 23.21
N TYR A 337 1.15 -2.46 22.83
CA TYR A 337 2.31 -1.85 22.21
C TYR A 337 3.21 -1.18 23.26
N SER A 338 4.42 -1.67 23.39
CA SER A 338 5.37 -1.30 24.43
C SER A 338 6.53 -0.44 23.91
N ALA A 339 7.37 0.05 24.83
CA ALA A 339 8.63 0.72 24.47
C ALA A 339 9.61 -0.18 23.70
N TYR A 340 9.48 -1.50 23.84
CA TYR A 340 10.28 -2.46 23.06
C TYR A 340 9.85 -2.49 21.62
N ASP A 341 8.53 -2.51 21.35
CA ASP A 341 7.98 -2.47 20.00
C ASP A 341 8.35 -1.18 19.29
N LEU A 342 8.31 -0.03 20.00
CA LEU A 342 8.76 1.26 19.47
C LEU A 342 10.24 1.23 19.08
N ARG A 343 11.11 0.66 19.93
CA ARG A 343 12.53 0.49 19.61
C ARG A 343 12.70 -0.37 18.35
N ASP A 344 11.99 -1.50 18.27
CA ASP A 344 12.14 -2.49 17.20
C ASP A 344 11.58 -1.98 15.85
N GLU A 345 10.67 -1.00 15.87
CA GLU A 345 10.20 -0.28 14.66
C GLU A 345 11.18 0.81 14.17
N ASN A 346 12.26 1.12 14.91
CA ASN A 346 13.24 2.13 14.49
C ASN A 346 14.03 1.63 13.25
N PRO A 347 13.92 2.30 12.09
CA PRO A 347 14.62 1.87 10.87
C PRO A 347 16.16 1.88 10.97
N ASN A 348 16.71 2.69 11.88
CA ASN A 348 18.15 2.86 12.05
C ASN A 348 18.69 2.10 13.28
N GLU A 349 17.97 1.08 13.77
CA GLU A 349 18.40 0.39 14.97
C GLU A 349 19.68 -0.41 14.78
N VAL A 350 20.65 -0.14 15.66
CA VAL A 350 21.75 -1.07 15.94
C VAL A 350 21.26 -2.00 17.04
N VAL A 351 21.00 -3.25 16.70
CA VAL A 351 20.50 -4.29 17.61
C VAL A 351 21.32 -4.30 18.91
N GLY A 352 20.63 -4.16 20.04
CA GLY A 352 21.22 -4.30 21.38
C GLY A 352 21.64 -3.02 22.10
N ASN A 353 21.31 -1.84 21.58
CA ASN A 353 21.62 -0.59 22.26
C ASN A 353 20.67 -0.32 23.46
N LYS A 354 21.11 -0.74 24.66
CA LYS A 354 20.38 -0.55 25.92
C LYS A 354 20.10 0.92 26.25
N HIS A 355 20.96 1.83 25.79
CA HIS A 355 20.83 3.26 26.03
C HIS A 355 19.60 3.84 25.30
N ILE A 356 19.40 3.45 24.05
CA ILE A 356 18.23 3.89 23.26
C ILE A 356 16.92 3.48 23.94
N LEU A 357 16.80 2.24 24.38
CA LEU A 357 15.60 1.77 25.08
C LEU A 357 15.32 2.57 26.37
N GLN A 358 16.37 2.91 27.12
CA GLN A 358 16.22 3.72 28.33
C GLN A 358 15.74 5.14 28.02
N THR A 359 16.30 5.76 26.97
CA THR A 359 15.85 7.08 26.48
C THR A 359 14.38 7.04 26.08
N ILE A 360 13.96 6.04 25.27
CA ILE A 360 12.57 5.85 24.87
C ILE A 360 11.65 5.74 26.10
N LYS A 361 12.01 4.92 27.10
CA LYS A 361 11.20 4.73 28.31
C LYS A 361 11.03 6.00 29.12
N ILE A 362 12.09 6.80 29.24
CA ILE A 362 12.04 8.09 29.96
C ILE A 362 11.12 9.06 29.21
N SER A 363 11.31 9.24 27.90
CA SER A 363 10.49 10.14 27.10
C SER A 363 9.02 9.72 27.10
N LEU A 364 8.71 8.42 26.96
CA LEU A 364 7.32 7.93 27.03
C LEU A 364 6.65 8.24 28.37
N LYS A 365 7.41 8.20 29.47
CA LYS A 365 6.91 8.60 30.80
C LYS A 365 6.60 10.10 30.86
N HIS A 366 7.49 10.97 30.36
CA HIS A 366 7.23 12.41 30.30
C HIS A 366 6.02 12.72 29.40
N LEU A 367 5.92 12.07 28.24
CA LEU A 367 4.77 12.23 27.34
C LEU A 367 3.45 11.85 28.03
N ASP A 368 3.41 10.77 28.83
CA ASP A 368 2.25 10.39 29.63
C ASP A 368 1.87 11.46 30.68
N GLU A 369 2.88 12.05 31.34
CA GLU A 369 2.67 13.15 32.31
C GLU A 369 2.06 14.38 31.61
N TYR A 370 2.58 14.78 30.43
CA TYR A 370 2.06 15.91 29.65
C TYR A 370 0.65 15.65 29.10
N LEU A 371 0.33 14.42 28.68
CA LEU A 371 -1.03 14.04 28.30
C LEU A 371 -2.02 14.20 29.44
N LYS A 372 -1.65 13.77 30.66
CA LYS A 372 -2.48 13.93 31.88
C LYS A 372 -2.69 15.37 32.27
N GLN A 373 -1.70 16.24 32.02
CA GLN A 373 -1.76 17.68 32.29
C GLN A 373 -2.44 18.49 31.18
N ALA A 374 -2.79 17.86 30.07
CA ALA A 374 -3.28 18.49 28.84
C ALA A 374 -2.30 19.56 28.27
N ASP A 375 -1.00 19.38 28.48
CA ASP A 375 0.05 20.29 28.03
C ASP A 375 0.57 19.87 26.65
N LYS A 376 -0.07 20.39 25.60
CA LYS A 376 0.24 20.10 24.20
C LYS A 376 1.64 20.60 23.79
N ASP A 377 2.08 21.76 24.33
CA ASP A 377 3.35 22.35 23.90
C ASP A 377 4.55 21.62 24.53
N SER A 378 4.47 21.22 25.80
CA SER A 378 5.49 20.40 26.45
C SER A 378 5.53 18.99 25.84
N PHE A 379 4.37 18.42 25.48
CA PHE A 379 4.30 17.15 24.76
C PHE A 379 5.03 17.23 23.42
N ALA A 380 4.78 18.27 22.62
CA ALA A 380 5.41 18.44 21.32
C ALA A 380 6.95 18.57 21.44
N LYS A 381 7.43 19.32 22.45
CA LYS A 381 8.87 19.46 22.73
C LYS A 381 9.52 18.12 23.13
N GLU A 382 8.84 17.30 23.92
CA GLU A 382 9.35 15.99 24.30
C GLU A 382 9.41 15.03 23.10
N VAL A 383 8.41 15.06 22.21
CA VAL A 383 8.46 14.30 20.93
C VAL A 383 9.67 14.73 20.10
N GLU A 384 9.94 16.04 20.00
CA GLU A 384 11.10 16.58 19.29
C GLU A 384 12.42 16.12 19.95
N GLN A 385 12.53 16.17 21.28
CA GLN A 385 13.71 15.71 22.01
C GLN A 385 13.97 14.22 21.82
N LEU A 386 12.92 13.40 21.88
CA LEU A 386 13.03 11.97 21.60
C LEU A 386 13.49 11.73 20.16
N ALA A 387 12.88 12.39 19.19
CA ALA A 387 13.27 12.26 17.79
C ALA A 387 14.74 12.65 17.58
N ASN A 388 15.18 13.78 18.11
CA ASN A 388 16.57 14.24 18.03
C ASN A 388 17.56 13.23 18.66
N SER A 389 17.17 12.63 19.81
CA SER A 389 18.01 11.60 20.46
C SER A 389 18.13 10.31 19.65
N LEU A 390 17.17 10.07 18.74
CA LEU A 390 17.17 8.94 17.80
C LEU A 390 17.75 9.32 16.43
N GLY A 391 18.23 10.56 16.24
CA GLY A 391 18.84 11.04 15.00
C GLY A 391 17.84 11.54 13.94
N TYR A 392 16.61 11.88 14.35
CA TYR A 392 15.58 12.38 13.43
C TYR A 392 15.23 13.84 13.68
N SER A 393 15.07 14.61 12.61
CA SER A 393 14.55 15.99 12.65
C SER A 393 13.03 16.00 12.64
N THR A 394 12.42 16.95 13.35
CA THR A 394 10.97 17.10 13.45
C THR A 394 10.52 18.52 13.18
N LYS A 395 9.21 18.71 13.04
CA LYS A 395 8.55 20.02 13.03
C LYS A 395 7.56 20.08 14.19
N ASP A 396 7.51 21.20 14.89
CA ASP A 396 6.58 21.43 16.02
C ASP A 396 5.12 21.12 15.64
N GLU A 397 4.69 21.53 14.43
CA GLU A 397 3.35 21.20 13.91
C GLU A 397 3.10 19.68 13.83
N HIS A 398 4.09 18.91 13.39
CA HIS A 398 3.97 17.44 13.29
C HIS A 398 3.89 16.82 14.71
N CYS A 399 4.70 17.28 15.64
CA CYS A 399 4.67 16.82 17.03
C CYS A 399 3.32 17.13 17.69
N LYS A 400 2.73 18.31 17.41
CA LYS A 400 1.38 18.67 17.87
C LYS A 400 0.28 17.79 17.27
N LYS A 401 0.42 17.34 16.01
CA LYS A 401 -0.51 16.37 15.39
C LYS A 401 -0.47 15.01 16.07
N VAL A 402 0.68 14.57 16.62
CA VAL A 402 0.75 13.34 17.43
C VAL A 402 -0.14 13.46 18.68
N TYR A 403 -0.03 14.59 19.40
CA TYR A 403 -0.89 14.86 20.54
C TYR A 403 -2.38 14.80 20.18
N GLU A 404 -2.79 15.50 19.10
CA GLU A 404 -4.17 15.49 18.61
C GLU A 404 -4.66 14.07 18.27
N THR A 405 -3.80 13.29 17.63
CA THR A 405 -4.12 11.90 17.26
C THR A 405 -4.38 11.02 18.48
N ILE A 406 -3.61 11.22 19.55
CA ILE A 406 -3.75 10.44 20.80
C ILE A 406 -4.97 10.90 21.60
N CYS A 407 -5.19 12.21 21.71
CA CYS A 407 -6.26 12.76 22.56
C CYS A 407 -7.67 12.57 21.97
N ASP A 408 -7.81 12.59 20.65
CA ASP A 408 -9.12 12.43 20.01
C ASP A 408 -9.40 10.96 19.68
N LYS A 409 -10.25 10.35 20.51
CA LYS A 409 -10.62 8.91 20.40
C LYS A 409 -11.16 8.50 19.05
N LYS A 410 -11.65 9.45 18.22
CA LYS A 410 -12.13 9.12 16.87
C LYS A 410 -11.03 8.54 15.98
N PHE A 411 -9.75 8.86 16.24
CA PHE A 411 -8.61 8.38 15.48
C PHE A 411 -8.08 6.99 15.93
N HIS A 412 -8.46 6.54 17.14
CA HIS A 412 -7.95 5.28 17.70
C HIS A 412 -8.23 4.04 16.81
N PRO A 413 -9.39 3.93 16.14
CA PRO A 413 -9.66 2.80 15.25
C PRO A 413 -8.62 2.60 14.14
N ALA A 414 -7.95 3.66 13.70
CA ALA A 414 -6.93 3.60 12.66
C ALA A 414 -5.68 2.78 13.06
N PHE A 415 -5.45 2.61 14.36
CA PHE A 415 -4.31 1.87 14.89
C PHE A 415 -4.62 0.39 15.21
N ASN A 416 -5.89 -0.02 15.20
CA ASN A 416 -6.31 -1.38 15.50
C ASN A 416 -7.29 -1.96 14.47
N ILE A 417 -7.05 -1.72 13.20
CA ILE A 417 -7.93 -2.16 12.10
C ILE A 417 -8.14 -3.68 12.14
N ASP A 418 -7.09 -4.44 12.44
CA ASP A 418 -7.13 -5.91 12.43
C ASP A 418 -7.96 -6.48 13.59
N GLY A 419 -8.10 -5.76 14.70
CA GLY A 419 -8.94 -6.11 15.83
C GLY A 419 -10.42 -5.76 15.66
N LEU A 420 -10.79 -5.03 14.61
CA LEU A 420 -12.17 -4.61 14.37
C LEU A 420 -12.94 -5.58 13.49
N GLN A 421 -14.12 -5.96 13.94
CA GLN A 421 -14.99 -6.93 13.24
C GLN A 421 -15.70 -6.31 12.04
N ARG A 422 -16.17 -5.06 12.17
CA ARG A 422 -16.86 -4.34 11.10
C ARG A 422 -16.37 -2.91 11.01
N ILE A 423 -15.89 -2.55 9.82
CA ILE A 423 -15.28 -1.24 9.60
C ILE A 423 -15.88 -0.55 8.37
N ALA A 424 -15.84 0.78 8.40
CA ALA A 424 -16.10 1.60 7.22
C ALA A 424 -14.87 2.44 6.92
N ILE A 425 -14.31 2.28 5.73
CA ILE A 425 -13.12 2.97 5.26
C ILE A 425 -13.21 3.29 3.76
N THR A 426 -12.28 4.08 3.25
CA THR A 426 -12.17 4.26 1.81
C THR A 426 -11.58 3.02 1.14
N PHE A 427 -11.94 2.77 -0.13
CA PHE A 427 -11.36 1.65 -0.88
C PHE A 427 -9.85 1.81 -1.06
N HIS A 428 -9.33 3.05 -1.13
CA HIS A 428 -7.89 3.32 -1.16
C HIS A 428 -7.20 2.81 0.12
N SER A 429 -7.76 3.12 1.28
CA SER A 429 -7.22 2.66 2.57
C SER A 429 -7.37 1.15 2.77
N SER A 430 -8.22 0.48 1.98
CA SER A 430 -8.41 -0.97 2.03
C SER A 430 -7.33 -1.74 1.23
N LYS A 431 -6.48 -1.06 0.45
CA LYS A 431 -5.41 -1.74 -0.31
C LYS A 431 -4.48 -2.48 0.65
N GLY A 432 -4.25 -3.76 0.39
CA GLY A 432 -3.49 -4.65 1.29
C GLY A 432 -4.32 -5.32 2.40
N LEU A 433 -5.57 -4.88 2.63
CA LEU A 433 -6.48 -5.52 3.59
C LEU A 433 -7.40 -6.54 2.91
N GLU A 434 -7.99 -7.42 3.71
CA GLU A 434 -8.92 -8.47 3.27
C GLU A 434 -10.04 -8.64 4.29
N PHE A 435 -11.25 -8.90 3.80
CA PHE A 435 -12.45 -9.06 4.62
C PHE A 435 -13.27 -10.25 4.16
N ASP A 436 -13.94 -10.93 5.07
CA ASP A 436 -14.83 -12.01 4.68
C ASP A 436 -15.98 -11.47 3.83
N GLN A 437 -16.48 -10.29 4.18
CA GLN A 437 -17.61 -9.63 3.53
C GLN A 437 -17.26 -8.18 3.18
N VAL A 438 -17.71 -7.73 2.02
CA VAL A 438 -17.50 -6.34 1.57
C VAL A 438 -18.81 -5.79 1.04
N ILE A 439 -19.13 -4.56 1.45
CA ILE A 439 -20.24 -3.76 0.95
C ILE A 439 -19.69 -2.64 0.07
N LEU A 440 -20.15 -2.54 -1.17
CA LEU A 440 -19.80 -1.50 -2.12
C LEU A 440 -21.04 -0.78 -2.62
N PHE A 441 -20.98 0.54 -2.73
CA PHE A 441 -21.97 1.32 -3.46
C PHE A 441 -21.55 1.45 -4.91
N VAL A 442 -22.37 0.99 -5.84
CA VAL A 442 -22.04 1.02 -7.27
C VAL A 442 -21.95 2.45 -7.82
N SER A 443 -22.57 3.42 -7.16
CA SER A 443 -22.46 4.85 -7.49
C SER A 443 -21.05 5.42 -7.23
N ASP A 444 -20.23 4.74 -6.43
CA ASP A 444 -18.84 5.12 -6.21
C ASP A 444 -17.92 4.75 -7.41
N TYR A 445 -18.43 3.94 -8.37
CA TYR A 445 -17.67 3.41 -9.51
C TYR A 445 -18.52 3.44 -10.79
N THR A 446 -18.27 4.37 -11.70
CA THR A 446 -19.07 4.49 -12.93
C THR A 446 -18.66 3.49 -14.02
N LEU A 447 -17.45 2.91 -13.93
CA LEU A 447 -16.83 2.03 -14.94
C LEU A 447 -16.72 2.72 -16.32
N GLU A 448 -16.56 4.04 -16.36
CA GLU A 448 -16.41 4.81 -17.59
C GLU A 448 -14.96 4.87 -18.07
N THR A 449 -14.02 4.75 -17.16
CA THR A 449 -12.59 4.82 -17.41
C THR A 449 -11.88 3.58 -16.86
N ASP A 450 -10.69 3.28 -17.40
CA ASP A 450 -9.85 2.20 -16.88
C ASP A 450 -9.52 2.40 -15.39
N GLN A 451 -9.36 3.67 -14.95
CA GLN A 451 -9.16 3.99 -13.54
C GLN A 451 -10.36 3.60 -12.69
N ASP A 452 -11.59 3.85 -13.14
CA ASP A 452 -12.81 3.44 -12.41
C ASP A 452 -12.90 1.91 -12.33
N ILE A 453 -12.54 1.22 -13.42
CA ILE A 453 -12.51 -0.25 -13.46
C ILE A 453 -11.47 -0.78 -12.47
N CYS A 454 -10.27 -0.23 -12.46
CA CYS A 454 -9.22 -0.60 -11.49
C CYS A 454 -9.66 -0.34 -10.04
N ASN A 455 -10.27 0.83 -9.77
CA ASN A 455 -10.78 1.17 -8.45
C ASN A 455 -11.83 0.15 -7.97
N HIS A 456 -12.76 -0.21 -8.85
CA HIS A 456 -13.80 -1.18 -8.56
C HIS A 456 -13.24 -2.60 -8.39
N TYR A 457 -12.28 -2.99 -9.25
CA TYR A 457 -11.57 -4.27 -9.15
C TYR A 457 -10.87 -4.41 -7.80
N VAL A 458 -10.12 -3.38 -7.38
CA VAL A 458 -9.44 -3.38 -6.08
C VAL A 458 -10.44 -3.53 -4.94
N ALA A 459 -11.53 -2.76 -4.95
CA ALA A 459 -12.55 -2.83 -3.91
C ALA A 459 -13.25 -4.21 -3.86
N ALA A 460 -13.66 -4.75 -5.00
CA ALA A 460 -14.32 -6.05 -5.09
C ALA A 460 -13.42 -7.21 -4.63
N THR A 461 -12.11 -7.16 -5.00
CA THR A 461 -11.13 -8.19 -4.62
C THR A 461 -10.69 -8.15 -3.17
N ARG A 462 -11.21 -7.23 -2.35
CA ARG A 462 -11.04 -7.27 -0.88
C ARG A 462 -11.93 -8.32 -0.23
N ALA A 463 -13.01 -8.76 -0.90
CA ALA A 463 -13.94 -9.74 -0.39
C ALA A 463 -13.42 -11.18 -0.53
N LYS A 464 -13.57 -12.00 0.52
CA LYS A 464 -13.25 -13.43 0.52
C LYS A 464 -14.47 -14.28 0.17
N SER A 465 -15.58 -14.10 0.88
CA SER A 465 -16.76 -14.98 0.81
C SER A 465 -18.05 -14.28 0.39
N LYS A 466 -18.17 -12.97 0.58
CA LYS A 466 -19.39 -12.23 0.25
C LYS A 466 -19.06 -10.82 -0.29
N LEU A 467 -19.65 -10.49 -1.42
CA LEU A 467 -19.61 -9.15 -2.01
C LEU A 467 -21.05 -8.65 -2.18
N ILE A 468 -21.36 -7.53 -1.55
CA ILE A 468 -22.68 -6.88 -1.63
C ILE A 468 -22.52 -5.58 -2.40
N LEU A 469 -23.21 -5.48 -3.53
CA LEU A 469 -23.26 -4.32 -4.40
C LEU A 469 -24.56 -3.57 -4.17
N VAL A 470 -24.48 -2.36 -3.65
CA VAL A 470 -25.66 -1.52 -3.36
C VAL A 470 -25.92 -0.57 -4.51
N HIS A 471 -27.04 -0.73 -5.18
CA HIS A 471 -27.55 0.14 -6.23
C HIS A 471 -28.68 0.99 -5.66
N ILE A 472 -28.46 2.31 -5.58
CA ILE A 472 -29.50 3.26 -5.14
C ILE A 472 -30.33 3.67 -6.35
N SER A 473 -31.65 3.38 -6.30
CA SER A 473 -32.59 3.77 -7.34
C SER A 473 -32.70 5.29 -7.44
N GLY A 474 -32.67 5.80 -8.67
CA GLY A 474 -32.66 7.24 -8.93
C GLY A 474 -31.29 7.93 -8.88
N ASP A 475 -30.25 7.24 -8.40
CA ASP A 475 -28.88 7.78 -8.46
C ASP A 475 -28.32 7.72 -9.89
N ARG A 476 -27.90 8.86 -10.42
CA ARG A 476 -27.37 8.99 -11.79
C ARG A 476 -26.10 8.16 -11.99
N LYS A 477 -25.18 8.16 -11.02
CA LYS A 477 -23.92 7.41 -11.13
C LYS A 477 -24.17 5.90 -11.07
N ALA A 478 -25.10 5.45 -10.21
CA ALA A 478 -25.52 4.05 -10.17
C ALA A 478 -26.15 3.61 -11.50
N ALA A 479 -26.92 4.45 -12.16
CA ALA A 479 -27.46 4.16 -13.49
C ALA A 479 -26.34 4.04 -14.56
N ILE A 480 -25.32 4.90 -14.50
CA ILE A 480 -24.14 4.82 -15.39
C ILE A 480 -23.39 3.50 -15.16
N TYR A 481 -23.14 3.14 -13.91
CA TYR A 481 -22.53 1.84 -13.58
C TYR A 481 -23.32 0.68 -14.20
N VAL A 482 -24.65 0.64 -14.02
CA VAL A 482 -25.50 -0.44 -14.57
C VAL A 482 -25.42 -0.51 -16.10
N LYS A 483 -25.37 0.64 -16.77
CA LYS A 483 -25.18 0.71 -18.23
C LYS A 483 -23.83 0.12 -18.64
N ASN A 484 -22.75 0.46 -17.95
CA ASN A 484 -21.40 0.06 -18.31
C ASN A 484 -21.11 -1.39 -17.95
N ILE A 485 -21.53 -1.87 -16.76
CA ILE A 485 -21.37 -3.28 -16.39
C ILE A 485 -22.14 -4.22 -17.35
N LYS A 486 -23.31 -3.79 -17.84
CA LYS A 486 -24.03 -4.56 -18.86
C LYS A 486 -23.24 -4.70 -20.16
N LYS A 487 -22.55 -3.65 -20.60
CA LYS A 487 -21.67 -3.70 -21.79
C LYS A 487 -20.51 -4.68 -21.58
N ILE A 488 -19.82 -4.53 -20.43
CA ILE A 488 -18.68 -5.38 -20.06
C ILE A 488 -19.09 -6.86 -20.06
N LEU A 489 -20.22 -7.19 -19.43
CA LEU A 489 -20.72 -8.56 -19.35
C LEU A 489 -21.19 -9.12 -20.70
N ALA A 490 -21.77 -8.26 -21.55
CA ALA A 490 -22.23 -8.65 -22.88
C ALA A 490 -21.09 -9.15 -23.78
N GLU A 491 -19.87 -8.64 -23.61
CA GLU A 491 -18.69 -9.10 -24.36
C GLU A 491 -18.31 -10.57 -24.05
N SER A 492 -18.78 -11.10 -22.93
CA SER A 492 -18.66 -12.52 -22.54
C SER A 492 -19.98 -13.30 -22.69
N ASN A 493 -21.00 -12.73 -23.35
CA ASN A 493 -22.36 -13.29 -23.44
C ASN A 493 -23.01 -13.56 -22.07
N LEU A 494 -22.67 -12.75 -21.06
CA LEU A 494 -23.18 -12.87 -19.70
C LEU A 494 -24.11 -11.70 -19.34
N THR A 495 -24.90 -11.91 -18.30
CA THR A 495 -25.74 -10.88 -17.67
C THR A 495 -25.49 -10.87 -16.17
N MET A 496 -25.86 -9.80 -15.49
CA MET A 496 -25.70 -9.71 -14.02
C MET A 496 -26.36 -10.88 -13.30
N ARG A 497 -27.52 -11.32 -13.75
CA ARG A 497 -28.27 -12.46 -13.16
C ARG A 497 -27.59 -13.82 -13.33
N LYS A 498 -26.63 -13.94 -14.25
CA LYS A 498 -25.81 -15.15 -14.43
C LYS A 498 -24.58 -15.19 -13.52
N ILE A 499 -24.18 -14.05 -12.96
CA ILE A 499 -22.97 -13.93 -12.14
C ILE A 499 -23.23 -13.49 -10.71
N ALA A 500 -24.45 -13.00 -10.39
CA ALA A 500 -24.83 -12.50 -9.08
C ALA A 500 -26.32 -12.74 -8.81
N THR A 501 -26.67 -12.85 -7.54
CA THR A 501 -28.05 -12.74 -7.09
C THR A 501 -28.49 -11.28 -7.17
N VAL A 502 -29.49 -10.98 -8.00
CA VAL A 502 -30.06 -9.62 -8.13
C VAL A 502 -31.38 -9.54 -7.38
N VAL A 503 -31.41 -8.67 -6.39
CA VAL A 503 -32.57 -8.48 -5.50
C VAL A 503 -33.12 -7.08 -5.69
N ASP A 504 -34.40 -6.99 -5.95
CA ASP A 504 -35.15 -5.72 -6.04
C ASP A 504 -35.83 -5.43 -4.70
N GLY A 505 -35.21 -4.58 -3.89
CA GLY A 505 -35.71 -4.10 -2.61
C GLY A 505 -36.56 -2.82 -2.72
N THR A 506 -36.88 -2.37 -3.96
CA THR A 506 -37.73 -1.19 -4.17
C THR A 506 -39.24 -1.54 -4.09
N SER A 507 -39.57 -2.80 -4.29
CA SER A 507 -40.93 -3.28 -4.07
C SER A 507 -41.13 -3.52 -2.56
N SER A 508 -41.66 -2.52 -1.85
CA SER A 508 -42.26 -2.75 -0.54
C SER A 508 -43.32 -3.85 -0.67
N SER A 509 -43.06 -5.00 -0.06
CA SER A 509 -44.08 -5.99 0.17
C SER A 509 -45.24 -5.29 0.93
N LYS A 510 -46.31 -5.00 0.23
CA LYS A 510 -47.61 -4.82 0.86
C LYS A 510 -47.98 -6.19 1.44
N HIS A 511 -47.77 -6.38 2.71
CA HIS A 511 -48.51 -7.31 3.54
C HIS A 511 -48.65 -6.70 4.94
#